data_b628930fe789c2cb532e84974d558715
#
_entry.id   b628930fe789c2cb532e84974d558715
#
_cell.length_a   1.000
_cell.length_b   1.000
_cell.length_c   1.000
_cell.angle_alpha   90.00
_cell.angle_beta   90.00
_cell.angle_gamma   90.00
#
_symmetry.space_group_name_H-M   'P 1'
#
loop_
_entity.id
_entity.type
_entity.pdbx_description
1 polymer ?
#
loop_
_entity_poly.entity_id
_entity_poly.type
_entity_poly.pdbx_seq_one_letter_code
_entity_poly.pdbx_strand_id
1 'polypeptide(L)'
;MIMKTRLLRIETMIAMMTLLVSMTSAQEQASPRAEFTKARVILMHTPGEEIFDGVIHPLAGLYEDYFDADAAADEHRGYIKMLRNNDIEVHTVKDVLMSMNREKLCKLASKYLIYDASKTSLSDEEVEKYHNSILQKMTKQDLCRILMLHPTVELNQTGYNTGIEAVYKHAPFMNLYFLRDQSISTPCGQIMCRMNSTQRAGEVDIIEACYDQLGYNPVWRITGDGNYLEGGDYIPFGNMGIIGCGLRTTFGAIEQMMNHNVMGHDTIIIVNDHWKNQYQMHLDTYFNVIDHDLVTLCFNRYDAKNANDVNFLTIQMFARKPGSKSYHEVMAYKDKPFKEFLVELGCKIIRIDKADADHYANNFLAIDGRHIMSVAFQSKQLEKTYKENGVNVEWVPLENLIGGYGAAHCMTQVLRRNMYNKK
;
A
#
# COMPACT_ATOMS: atom_id res chain seq x y z
N MET A 1 -27.67 -33.67 -37.76
CA MET A 1 -27.87 -32.40 -37.04
C MET A 1 -27.58 -32.52 -35.54
N ILE A 2 -28.09 -33.52 -34.84
CA ILE A 2 -27.94 -33.74 -33.38
C ILE A 2 -26.49 -33.98 -32.94
N MET A 3 -25.65 -34.63 -33.74
CA MET A 3 -24.25 -34.92 -33.41
C MET A 3 -23.34 -33.67 -33.43
N LYS A 4 -23.54 -32.75 -34.38
CA LYS A 4 -22.80 -31.48 -34.46
C LYS A 4 -23.09 -30.55 -33.27
N THR A 5 -24.34 -30.53 -32.78
CA THR A 5 -24.75 -29.72 -31.64
C THR A 5 -24.20 -30.27 -30.32
N ARG A 6 -23.97 -31.57 -30.18
CA ARG A 6 -23.32 -32.18 -29.03
C ARG A 6 -21.80 -31.89 -28.99
N LEU A 7 -21.13 -31.97 -30.16
CA LEU A 7 -19.68 -31.62 -30.23
C LEU A 7 -19.46 -30.16 -29.87
N LEU A 8 -20.28 -29.25 -30.42
CA LEU A 8 -20.15 -27.80 -30.10
C LEU A 8 -20.34 -27.48 -28.61
N ARG A 9 -21.26 -28.21 -27.92
CA ARG A 9 -21.46 -28.05 -26.46
C ARG A 9 -20.29 -28.59 -25.64
N ILE A 10 -19.65 -29.67 -26.07
CA ILE A 10 -18.49 -30.24 -25.41
C ILE A 10 -17.29 -29.33 -25.59
N GLU A 11 -17.03 -28.78 -26.77
CA GLU A 11 -15.96 -27.82 -27.02
C GLU A 11 -16.15 -26.51 -26.21
N THR A 12 -17.39 -26.01 -26.10
CA THR A 12 -17.69 -24.82 -25.29
C THR A 12 -17.52 -25.10 -23.77
N MET A 13 -17.90 -26.29 -23.31
CA MET A 13 -17.67 -26.69 -21.91
C MET A 13 -16.18 -26.88 -21.59
N ILE A 14 -15.42 -27.48 -22.52
CA ILE A 14 -13.96 -27.64 -22.34
C ILE A 14 -13.28 -26.26 -22.36
N ALA A 15 -13.67 -25.36 -23.26
CA ALA A 15 -13.14 -23.98 -23.28
C ALA A 15 -13.51 -23.20 -22.03
N MET A 16 -14.73 -23.34 -21.51
CA MET A 16 -15.14 -22.74 -20.23
C MET A 16 -14.39 -23.33 -19.02
N MET A 17 -14.20 -24.67 -18.99
CA MET A 17 -13.40 -25.32 -17.95
C MET A 17 -11.93 -24.91 -18.00
N THR A 18 -11.34 -24.82 -19.20
CA THR A 18 -9.95 -24.36 -19.38
C THR A 18 -9.81 -22.89 -18.97
N LEU A 19 -10.80 -22.05 -19.27
CA LEU A 19 -10.82 -20.65 -18.84
C LEU A 19 -10.98 -20.52 -17.32
N LEU A 20 -11.85 -21.30 -16.69
CA LEU A 20 -12.02 -21.36 -15.24
C LEU A 20 -10.76 -21.89 -14.52
N VAL A 21 -10.13 -22.94 -15.04
CA VAL A 21 -8.88 -23.49 -14.50
C VAL A 21 -7.72 -22.51 -14.69
N SER A 22 -7.66 -21.78 -15.82
CA SER A 22 -6.65 -20.76 -16.03
C SER A 22 -6.88 -19.52 -15.15
N MET A 23 -8.13 -19.12 -14.89
CA MET A 23 -8.45 -18.02 -13.97
C MET A 23 -8.17 -18.38 -12.52
N THR A 24 -8.49 -19.60 -12.07
CA THR A 24 -8.15 -20.04 -10.69
C THR A 24 -6.65 -20.23 -10.51
N SER A 25 -5.93 -20.75 -11.50
CA SER A 25 -4.46 -20.87 -11.42
C SER A 25 -3.75 -19.53 -11.51
N ALA A 26 -4.26 -18.57 -12.29
CA ALA A 26 -3.73 -17.21 -12.33
C ALA A 26 -3.98 -16.45 -11.01
N GLN A 27 -5.13 -16.66 -10.38
CA GLN A 27 -5.49 -16.03 -9.11
C GLN A 27 -4.73 -16.64 -7.92
N GLU A 28 -4.50 -17.96 -7.90
CA GLU A 28 -3.62 -18.61 -6.91
C GLU A 28 -2.14 -18.25 -7.06
N GLN A 29 -1.68 -17.96 -8.29
CA GLN A 29 -0.32 -17.48 -8.56
C GLN A 29 -0.11 -15.99 -8.25
N ALA A 30 -1.18 -15.23 -8.04
CA ALA A 30 -1.14 -13.78 -7.95
C ALA A 30 -0.95 -13.23 -6.53
N SER A 31 -1.34 -13.96 -5.49
CA SER A 31 -1.46 -13.39 -4.14
C SER A 31 -0.29 -13.72 -3.23
N PRO A 32 0.40 -12.72 -2.66
CA PRO A 32 1.56 -12.93 -1.79
C PRO A 32 1.19 -13.69 -0.50
N ARG A 33 1.86 -14.82 -0.24
CA ARG A 33 1.77 -15.55 1.03
C ARG A 33 2.92 -15.24 1.99
N ALA A 34 4.05 -14.79 1.47
CA ALA A 34 5.22 -14.50 2.28
C ALA A 34 6.02 -13.35 1.68
N GLU A 35 6.44 -12.40 2.53
CA GLU A 35 7.20 -11.22 2.13
C GLU A 35 8.57 -11.59 1.52
N PHE A 36 9.14 -12.73 1.94
CA PHE A 36 10.46 -13.24 1.53
C PHE A 36 10.44 -14.13 0.28
N THR A 37 9.34 -14.22 -0.48
CA THR A 37 9.35 -14.91 -1.79
C THR A 37 9.56 -13.92 -2.92
N LYS A 38 10.13 -14.38 -4.04
CA LYS A 38 10.48 -13.54 -5.20
C LYS A 38 9.31 -12.66 -5.62
N ALA A 39 9.49 -11.35 -5.54
CA ALA A 39 8.54 -10.36 -6.05
C ALA A 39 8.50 -10.44 -7.59
N ARG A 40 7.30 -10.33 -8.17
CA ARG A 40 7.09 -10.45 -9.62
C ARG A 40 6.41 -9.24 -10.23
N VAL A 41 5.42 -8.68 -9.56
CA VAL A 41 4.67 -7.52 -10.05
C VAL A 41 4.51 -6.54 -8.91
N ILE A 42 4.84 -5.29 -9.16
CA ILE A 42 4.75 -4.19 -8.19
C ILE A 42 4.00 -3.02 -8.84
N LEU A 43 3.08 -2.41 -8.09
CA LEU A 43 2.52 -1.11 -8.42
C LEU A 43 3.25 -0.03 -7.63
N MET A 44 3.60 1.07 -8.30
CA MET A 44 4.29 2.24 -7.73
C MET A 44 3.67 3.54 -8.25
N HIS A 45 3.91 4.64 -7.57
CA HIS A 45 3.56 5.99 -8.05
C HIS A 45 4.76 6.90 -7.96
N THR A 46 5.30 7.33 -9.10
CA THR A 46 6.36 8.34 -9.10
C THR A 46 5.76 9.69 -8.73
N PRO A 47 6.27 10.35 -7.66
CA PRO A 47 5.77 11.65 -7.25
C PRO A 47 5.90 12.67 -8.39
N GLY A 48 4.92 13.54 -8.50
CA GLY A 48 4.83 14.59 -9.51
C GLY A 48 4.54 15.94 -8.88
N GLU A 49 3.75 16.78 -9.57
CA GLU A 49 3.40 18.12 -9.10
C GLU A 49 2.56 18.12 -7.81
N GLU A 50 1.89 17.02 -7.49
CA GLU A 50 1.05 16.87 -6.29
C GLU A 50 1.82 16.95 -4.98
N ILE A 51 3.13 16.61 -4.96
CA ILE A 51 3.92 16.68 -3.72
C ILE A 51 4.36 18.10 -3.36
N PHE A 52 4.31 19.03 -4.31
CA PHE A 52 4.78 20.41 -4.10
C PHE A 52 4.05 21.11 -2.94
N ASP A 53 2.73 20.95 -2.85
CA ASP A 53 1.95 21.56 -1.76
C ASP A 53 2.34 20.98 -0.39
N GLY A 54 2.79 19.73 -0.34
CA GLY A 54 3.31 19.10 0.87
C GLY A 54 4.64 19.67 1.33
N VAL A 55 5.57 19.95 0.41
CA VAL A 55 6.90 20.51 0.77
C VAL A 55 6.84 21.98 1.16
N ILE A 56 5.78 22.70 0.81
CA ILE A 56 5.55 24.09 1.27
C ILE A 56 5.28 24.13 2.79
N HIS A 57 4.59 23.12 3.33
CA HIS A 57 4.35 22.99 4.75
C HIS A 57 4.46 21.51 5.16
N PRO A 58 5.69 20.98 5.32
CA PRO A 58 5.96 19.55 5.48
C PRO A 58 5.10 18.87 6.55
N LEU A 59 5.07 19.39 7.75
CA LEU A 59 4.30 18.76 8.85
C LEU A 59 2.81 18.64 8.58
N ALA A 60 2.19 19.64 7.91
CA ALA A 60 0.79 19.56 7.51
C ALA A 60 0.59 18.62 6.31
N GLY A 61 1.60 18.46 5.46
CA GLY A 61 1.65 17.52 4.35
C GLY A 61 1.94 16.08 4.77
N LEU A 62 2.11 15.81 6.07
CA LEU A 62 2.58 14.53 6.60
C LEU A 62 3.98 14.17 6.11
N TYR A 63 4.86 15.17 6.03
CA TYR A 63 6.27 15.04 5.75
C TYR A 63 7.09 15.44 6.99
N GLU A 64 8.27 14.85 7.14
CA GLU A 64 9.16 15.10 8.28
C GLU A 64 9.83 16.48 8.18
N ASP A 65 10.30 16.81 6.97
CA ASP A 65 10.97 18.08 6.67
C ASP A 65 10.82 18.40 5.16
N TYR A 66 11.32 19.56 4.75
CA TYR A 66 11.46 19.94 3.36
C TYR A 66 12.41 19.00 2.63
N PHE A 67 12.06 18.65 1.40
CA PHE A 67 12.93 17.97 0.45
C PHE A 67 12.70 18.48 -0.98
N ASP A 68 13.67 18.26 -1.85
CA ASP A 68 13.57 18.65 -3.25
C ASP A 68 12.64 17.69 -4.02
N ALA A 69 11.52 18.23 -4.53
CA ALA A 69 10.48 17.45 -5.20
C ALA A 69 10.96 16.82 -6.53
N ASP A 70 11.81 17.53 -7.28
CA ASP A 70 12.35 17.02 -8.55
C ASP A 70 13.39 15.92 -8.30
N ALA A 71 14.27 16.13 -7.33
CA ALA A 71 15.23 15.12 -6.90
C ALA A 71 14.51 13.86 -6.35
N ALA A 72 13.45 14.03 -5.56
CA ALA A 72 12.61 12.93 -5.07
C ALA A 72 11.99 12.11 -6.23
N ALA A 73 11.51 12.78 -7.27
CA ALA A 73 10.98 12.10 -8.46
C ALA A 73 12.08 11.33 -9.21
N ASP A 74 13.31 11.86 -9.29
CA ASP A 74 14.46 11.18 -9.91
C ASP A 74 14.90 9.95 -9.10
N GLU A 75 14.98 10.06 -7.78
CA GLU A 75 15.25 8.94 -6.87
C GLU A 75 14.23 7.80 -7.08
N HIS A 76 12.95 8.15 -7.13
CA HIS A 76 11.89 7.16 -7.35
C HIS A 76 12.00 6.47 -8.72
N ARG A 77 12.31 7.22 -9.78
CA ARG A 77 12.57 6.66 -11.11
C ARG A 77 13.78 5.72 -11.09
N GLY A 78 14.83 6.09 -10.35
CA GLY A 78 16.01 5.25 -10.11
C GLY A 78 15.61 3.93 -9.43
N TYR A 79 14.79 3.99 -8.39
CA TYR A 79 14.30 2.82 -7.67
C TYR A 79 13.48 1.89 -8.59
N ILE A 80 12.56 2.41 -9.39
CA ILE A 80 11.83 1.63 -10.40
C ILE A 80 12.79 0.91 -11.34
N LYS A 81 13.84 1.59 -11.80
CA LYS A 81 14.85 0.98 -12.68
C LYS A 81 15.59 -0.18 -12.01
N MET A 82 15.95 -0.03 -10.73
CA MET A 82 16.59 -1.10 -9.95
C MET A 82 15.67 -2.32 -9.81
N LEU A 83 14.39 -2.12 -9.52
CA LEU A 83 13.39 -3.20 -9.47
C LEU A 83 13.27 -3.93 -10.80
N ARG A 84 13.19 -3.21 -11.92
CA ARG A 84 13.13 -3.80 -13.27
C ARG A 84 14.40 -4.58 -13.62
N ASN A 85 15.58 -4.13 -13.17
CA ASN A 85 16.84 -4.87 -13.35
C ASN A 85 16.87 -6.20 -12.59
N ASN A 86 15.98 -6.38 -11.61
CA ASN A 86 15.77 -7.62 -10.85
C ASN A 86 14.65 -8.52 -11.42
N ASP A 87 14.27 -8.33 -12.68
CA ASP A 87 13.19 -9.06 -13.37
C ASP A 87 11.84 -8.90 -12.68
N ILE A 88 11.58 -7.74 -12.10
CA ILE A 88 10.30 -7.38 -11.49
C ILE A 88 9.54 -6.48 -12.47
N GLU A 89 8.32 -6.88 -12.80
CA GLU A 89 7.40 -6.06 -13.57
C GLU A 89 6.89 -4.91 -12.69
N VAL A 90 7.13 -3.66 -13.12
CA VAL A 90 6.71 -2.48 -12.38
C VAL A 90 5.73 -1.69 -13.23
N HIS A 91 4.50 -1.56 -12.72
CA HIS A 91 3.48 -0.64 -13.22
C HIS A 91 3.54 0.66 -12.43
N THR A 92 3.29 1.79 -13.09
CA THR A 92 3.08 3.06 -12.39
C THR A 92 1.61 3.45 -12.44
N VAL A 93 1.11 4.11 -11.38
CA VAL A 93 -0.28 4.61 -11.33
C VAL A 93 -0.58 5.44 -12.57
N LYS A 94 0.33 6.33 -12.97
CA LYS A 94 0.17 7.17 -14.15
C LYS A 94 0.02 6.34 -15.43
N ASP A 95 0.87 5.33 -15.64
CA ASP A 95 0.80 4.49 -16.84
C ASP A 95 -0.51 3.69 -16.89
N VAL A 96 -0.95 3.18 -15.72
CA VAL A 96 -2.22 2.45 -15.61
C VAL A 96 -3.39 3.36 -15.92
N LEU A 97 -3.47 4.57 -15.34
CA LEU A 97 -4.52 5.55 -15.62
C LEU A 97 -4.53 5.95 -17.11
N MET A 98 -3.36 6.19 -17.70
CA MET A 98 -3.23 6.52 -19.13
C MET A 98 -3.66 5.37 -20.06
N SER A 99 -3.58 4.11 -19.61
CA SER A 99 -4.04 2.93 -20.36
C SER A 99 -5.56 2.77 -20.34
N MET A 100 -6.27 3.36 -19.38
CA MET A 100 -7.74 3.29 -19.29
C MET A 100 -8.40 3.87 -20.55
N ASN A 101 -9.60 3.39 -20.89
CA ASN A 101 -10.40 4.09 -21.89
C ASN A 101 -10.77 5.49 -21.34
N ARG A 102 -11.00 6.43 -22.29
CA ARG A 102 -11.20 7.82 -21.93
C ARG A 102 -12.47 8.05 -21.09
N GLU A 103 -13.52 7.30 -21.34
CA GLU A 103 -14.80 7.43 -20.63
C GLU A 103 -14.65 7.02 -19.16
N LYS A 104 -13.98 5.89 -18.90
CA LYS A 104 -13.68 5.40 -17.53
C LYS A 104 -12.83 6.42 -16.77
N LEU A 105 -11.77 6.96 -17.42
CA LEU A 105 -10.90 7.96 -16.80
C LEU A 105 -11.63 9.27 -16.52
N CYS A 106 -12.48 9.73 -17.46
CA CYS A 106 -13.30 10.93 -17.30
C CYS A 106 -14.29 10.77 -16.12
N LYS A 107 -14.96 9.63 -16.03
CA LYS A 107 -15.86 9.30 -14.90
C LYS A 107 -15.13 9.30 -13.56
N LEU A 108 -13.89 8.80 -13.52
CA LEU A 108 -13.08 8.85 -12.30
C LEU A 108 -12.70 10.29 -11.97
N ALA A 109 -12.17 11.04 -12.93
CA ALA A 109 -11.74 12.44 -12.74
C ALA A 109 -12.88 13.37 -12.35
N SER A 110 -14.12 13.10 -12.80
CA SER A 110 -15.29 13.92 -12.46
C SER A 110 -15.59 13.98 -10.97
N LYS A 111 -15.14 12.99 -10.19
CA LYS A 111 -15.29 12.99 -8.72
C LYS A 111 -14.34 13.97 -8.02
N TYR A 112 -13.27 14.37 -8.70
CA TYR A 112 -12.14 15.11 -8.12
C TYR A 112 -11.97 16.52 -8.69
N LEU A 113 -12.78 16.92 -9.68
CA LEU A 113 -12.90 18.30 -10.13
C LEU A 113 -14.17 18.90 -9.53
N ILE A 114 -14.02 19.90 -8.68
CA ILE A 114 -15.14 20.51 -7.98
C ILE A 114 -15.30 21.95 -8.45
N TYR A 115 -16.55 22.34 -8.76
CA TYR A 115 -16.93 23.75 -8.97
C TYR A 115 -17.80 24.22 -7.81
N ASP A 116 -17.33 25.19 -7.05
CA ASP A 116 -18.12 25.88 -6.03
C ASP A 116 -18.67 27.18 -6.65
N ALA A 117 -19.93 27.16 -7.04
CA ALA A 117 -20.64 28.29 -7.62
C ALA A 117 -21.56 29.02 -6.62
N SER A 118 -21.43 28.75 -5.31
CA SER A 118 -22.28 29.29 -4.24
C SER A 118 -22.34 30.82 -4.19
N LYS A 119 -21.35 31.50 -4.79
CA LYS A 119 -21.26 32.98 -4.88
C LYS A 119 -21.61 33.51 -6.27
N THR A 120 -22.36 32.76 -7.05
CA THR A 120 -22.81 33.14 -8.40
C THR A 120 -24.32 32.98 -8.53
N SER A 121 -24.87 33.43 -9.65
CA SER A 121 -26.28 33.21 -10.04
C SER A 121 -26.48 31.91 -10.85
N LEU A 122 -25.43 31.12 -11.06
CA LEU A 122 -25.49 29.86 -11.81
C LEU A 122 -26.31 28.80 -11.05
N SER A 123 -27.17 28.12 -11.77
CA SER A 123 -27.87 26.95 -11.25
C SER A 123 -26.96 25.71 -11.21
N ASP A 124 -27.27 24.75 -10.36
CA ASP A 124 -26.55 23.47 -10.28
C ASP A 124 -26.50 22.76 -11.65
N GLU A 125 -27.58 22.85 -12.44
CA GLU A 125 -27.64 22.28 -13.79
C GLU A 125 -26.65 22.94 -14.76
N GLU A 126 -26.51 24.27 -14.71
CA GLU A 126 -25.54 24.99 -15.52
C GLU A 126 -24.11 24.63 -15.13
N VAL A 127 -23.83 24.53 -13.85
CA VAL A 127 -22.53 24.13 -13.32
C VAL A 127 -22.20 22.70 -13.74
N GLU A 128 -23.11 21.74 -13.59
CA GLU A 128 -22.93 20.36 -14.00
C GLU A 128 -22.71 20.21 -15.51
N LYS A 129 -23.51 20.94 -16.31
CA LYS A 129 -23.35 20.96 -17.77
C LYS A 129 -21.98 21.50 -18.18
N TYR A 130 -21.51 22.57 -17.53
CA TYR A 130 -20.19 23.11 -17.78
C TYR A 130 -19.10 22.15 -17.39
N HIS A 131 -19.17 21.57 -16.18
CA HIS A 131 -18.25 20.56 -15.67
C HIS A 131 -18.08 19.39 -16.66
N ASN A 132 -19.19 18.80 -17.09
CA ASN A 132 -19.18 17.69 -18.04
C ASN A 132 -18.58 18.12 -19.40
N SER A 133 -18.90 19.32 -19.88
CA SER A 133 -18.37 19.87 -21.13
C SER A 133 -16.85 20.06 -21.10
N ILE A 134 -16.29 20.50 -19.97
CA ILE A 134 -14.84 20.70 -19.80
C ILE A 134 -14.12 19.35 -19.77
N LEU A 135 -14.59 18.41 -18.95
CA LEU A 135 -13.99 17.07 -18.85
C LEU A 135 -13.95 16.35 -20.21
N GLN A 136 -14.97 16.55 -21.06
CA GLN A 136 -15.00 15.96 -22.39
C GLN A 136 -13.96 16.56 -23.36
N LYS A 137 -13.51 17.78 -23.15
CA LYS A 137 -12.49 18.45 -23.96
C LYS A 137 -11.06 18.16 -23.49
N MET A 138 -10.89 17.77 -22.22
CA MET A 138 -9.59 17.51 -21.61
C MET A 138 -8.89 16.31 -22.22
N THR A 139 -7.57 16.36 -22.28
CA THR A 139 -6.74 15.21 -22.64
C THR A 139 -6.71 14.18 -21.50
N LYS A 140 -6.27 12.94 -21.76
CA LYS A 140 -6.04 11.98 -20.66
C LYS A 140 -5.02 12.48 -19.64
N GLN A 141 -4.02 13.26 -20.07
CA GLN A 141 -3.04 13.85 -19.17
C GLN A 141 -3.70 14.87 -18.23
N ASP A 142 -4.58 15.74 -18.74
CA ASP A 142 -5.33 16.67 -17.89
C ASP A 142 -6.22 15.95 -16.90
N LEU A 143 -6.90 14.88 -17.33
CA LEU A 143 -7.71 14.05 -16.43
C LEU A 143 -6.86 13.38 -15.33
N CYS A 144 -5.66 12.91 -15.65
CA CYS A 144 -4.73 12.41 -14.64
C CYS A 144 -4.27 13.51 -13.67
N ARG A 145 -4.02 14.73 -14.15
CA ARG A 145 -3.67 15.86 -13.26
C ARG A 145 -4.81 16.20 -12.30
N ILE A 146 -6.07 16.16 -12.76
CA ILE A 146 -7.22 16.32 -11.86
C ILE A 146 -7.20 15.30 -10.74
N LEU A 147 -6.90 14.03 -11.06
CA LEU A 147 -6.83 12.96 -10.08
C LEU A 147 -5.69 13.14 -9.06
N MET A 148 -4.60 13.79 -9.45
CA MET A 148 -3.46 14.03 -8.55
C MET A 148 -3.67 15.30 -7.71
N LEU A 149 -4.19 16.37 -8.31
CA LEU A 149 -4.28 17.69 -7.69
C LEU A 149 -5.61 17.96 -6.98
N HIS A 150 -6.67 17.23 -7.34
CA HIS A 150 -8.00 17.38 -6.75
C HIS A 150 -8.44 18.86 -6.68
N PRO A 151 -8.59 19.55 -7.84
CA PRO A 151 -8.84 20.99 -7.86
C PRO A 151 -10.28 21.32 -7.48
N THR A 152 -10.43 22.39 -6.69
CA THR A 152 -11.69 23.09 -6.47
C THR A 152 -11.61 24.49 -7.09
N VAL A 153 -12.58 24.83 -7.93
CA VAL A 153 -12.71 26.13 -8.60
C VAL A 153 -13.85 26.90 -7.94
N GLU A 154 -13.50 27.83 -7.05
CA GLU A 154 -14.50 28.72 -6.42
C GLU A 154 -14.83 29.85 -7.38
N LEU A 155 -16.08 29.94 -7.84
CA LEU A 155 -16.57 30.95 -8.76
C LEU A 155 -17.18 32.13 -8.01
N ASN A 156 -16.82 33.36 -8.40
CA ASN A 156 -17.35 34.60 -7.82
C ASN A 156 -17.97 35.44 -8.92
N GLN A 157 -19.22 35.88 -8.72
CA GLN A 157 -19.89 36.80 -9.65
C GLN A 157 -19.21 38.16 -9.62
N THR A 158 -19.00 38.76 -10.79
CA THR A 158 -18.43 40.12 -10.93
C THR A 158 -19.22 40.93 -11.94
N GLY A 159 -19.05 42.24 -11.89
CA GLY A 159 -19.65 43.18 -12.88
C GLY A 159 -18.74 43.50 -14.07
N TYR A 160 -17.61 42.87 -14.22
CA TYR A 160 -16.58 43.12 -15.23
C TYR A 160 -15.98 41.85 -15.82
N ASN A 161 -15.10 41.97 -16.80
CA ASN A 161 -14.49 40.85 -17.55
C ASN A 161 -15.55 39.91 -18.14
N THR A 162 -15.46 38.62 -17.83
CA THR A 162 -16.41 37.60 -18.27
C THR A 162 -17.65 37.48 -17.37
N GLY A 163 -17.78 38.36 -16.37
CA GLY A 163 -18.86 38.30 -15.38
C GLY A 163 -18.62 37.29 -14.24
N ILE A 164 -17.59 36.50 -14.31
CA ILE A 164 -17.20 35.52 -13.30
C ILE A 164 -15.67 35.53 -13.13
N GLU A 165 -15.20 35.50 -11.89
CA GLU A 165 -13.81 35.26 -11.51
C GLU A 165 -13.70 33.97 -10.71
N ALA A 166 -12.51 33.39 -10.65
CA ALA A 166 -12.29 32.14 -9.95
C ALA A 166 -11.10 32.18 -9.00
N VAL A 167 -11.23 31.51 -7.87
CA VAL A 167 -10.12 31.12 -6.98
C VAL A 167 -9.90 29.64 -7.13
N TYR A 168 -8.66 29.24 -7.40
CA TYR A 168 -8.28 27.83 -7.53
C TYR A 168 -7.66 27.32 -6.22
N LYS A 169 -8.19 26.21 -5.72
CA LYS A 169 -7.66 25.50 -4.54
C LYS A 169 -7.35 24.06 -4.93
N HIS A 170 -6.34 23.51 -4.30
CA HIS A 170 -5.97 22.10 -4.48
C HIS A 170 -6.05 21.33 -3.15
N ALA A 171 -6.39 20.06 -3.22
CA ALA A 171 -6.27 19.10 -2.12
C ALA A 171 -5.53 17.86 -2.64
N PRO A 172 -4.22 18.01 -3.01
CA PRO A 172 -3.48 17.01 -3.75
C PRO A 172 -3.21 15.75 -2.93
N PHE A 173 -3.09 14.61 -3.63
CA PHE A 173 -2.70 13.35 -3.01
C PHE A 173 -1.17 13.26 -2.84
N MET A 174 -0.61 14.16 -2.02
CA MET A 174 0.84 14.33 -1.85
C MET A 174 1.54 13.07 -1.33
N ASN A 175 0.83 12.20 -0.62
CA ASN A 175 1.38 10.96 -0.06
C ASN A 175 1.11 9.72 -0.94
N LEU A 176 0.57 9.87 -2.16
CA LEU A 176 0.23 8.75 -3.03
C LEU A 176 1.45 7.91 -3.44
N TYR A 177 2.67 8.45 -3.41
CA TYR A 177 3.87 7.68 -3.71
C TYR A 177 4.18 6.60 -2.67
N PHE A 178 3.56 6.64 -1.48
CA PHE A 178 3.54 5.55 -0.53
C PHE A 178 2.42 4.56 -0.86
N LEU A 179 2.65 3.75 -1.89
CA LEU A 179 1.67 2.81 -2.45
C LEU A 179 1.36 1.61 -1.57
N ARG A 180 2.10 1.43 -0.48
CA ARG A 180 1.88 0.33 0.47
C ARG A 180 0.54 0.46 1.19
N ASP A 181 0.08 1.69 1.46
CA ASP A 181 -0.91 1.94 2.50
C ASP A 181 -2.36 1.77 2.04
N GLN A 182 -2.67 1.99 0.73
CA GLN A 182 -4.03 1.99 0.22
C GLN A 182 -4.66 0.60 0.11
N SER A 183 -3.84 -0.47 0.19
CA SER A 183 -4.32 -1.85 0.09
C SER A 183 -3.35 -2.84 0.71
N ILE A 184 -3.84 -4.05 1.01
CA ILE A 184 -3.00 -5.19 1.34
C ILE A 184 -3.21 -6.33 0.35
N SER A 185 -2.11 -7.05 0.04
CA SER A 185 -2.13 -8.23 -0.82
C SER A 185 -2.14 -9.49 0.04
N THR A 186 -3.29 -10.14 0.17
CA THR A 186 -3.47 -11.37 0.96
C THR A 186 -3.50 -12.62 0.07
N PRO A 187 -3.37 -13.82 0.63
CA PRO A 187 -3.58 -15.06 -0.13
C PRO A 187 -4.96 -15.17 -0.82
N CYS A 188 -5.98 -14.45 -0.35
CA CYS A 188 -7.30 -14.41 -0.99
C CYS A 188 -7.39 -13.38 -2.12
N GLY A 189 -6.49 -12.41 -2.19
CA GLY A 189 -6.50 -11.31 -3.15
C GLY A 189 -6.28 -9.96 -2.48
N GLN A 190 -6.56 -8.89 -3.21
CA GLN A 190 -6.37 -7.52 -2.75
C GLN A 190 -7.50 -7.10 -1.81
N ILE A 191 -7.17 -6.49 -0.68
CA ILE A 191 -8.13 -5.85 0.22
C ILE A 191 -7.87 -4.35 0.19
N MET A 192 -8.89 -3.56 -0.14
CA MET A 192 -8.79 -2.11 -0.11
C MET A 192 -8.84 -1.62 1.33
N CYS A 193 -7.85 -0.83 1.69
CA CYS A 193 -7.72 -0.23 3.01
C CYS A 193 -8.71 0.92 3.23
N ARG A 194 -8.79 1.39 4.46
CA ARG A 194 -9.42 2.65 4.83
C ARG A 194 -8.42 3.47 5.63
N MET A 195 -7.95 4.55 5.02
CA MET A 195 -6.93 5.40 5.61
C MET A 195 -7.45 6.09 6.87
N ASN A 196 -6.60 6.18 7.89
CA ASN A 196 -6.91 6.94 9.11
C ASN A 196 -6.81 8.46 8.84
N SER A 197 -5.88 8.88 7.99
CA SER A 197 -5.78 10.28 7.57
C SER A 197 -6.83 10.63 6.53
N THR A 198 -7.63 11.66 6.79
CA THR A 198 -8.62 12.17 5.83
C THR A 198 -7.99 12.74 4.56
N GLN A 199 -6.77 13.30 4.65
CA GLN A 199 -6.02 13.80 3.49
C GLN A 199 -5.70 12.68 2.49
N ARG A 200 -5.55 11.44 2.97
CA ARG A 200 -5.18 10.28 2.16
C ARG A 200 -6.38 9.41 1.76
N ALA A 201 -7.57 9.70 2.26
CA ALA A 201 -8.74 8.83 2.10
C ALA A 201 -9.10 8.58 0.61
N GLY A 202 -9.00 9.61 -0.24
CA GLY A 202 -9.29 9.51 -1.67
C GLY A 202 -8.26 8.72 -2.49
N GLU A 203 -7.03 8.54 -1.98
CA GLU A 203 -5.98 7.74 -2.64
C GLU A 203 -6.45 6.31 -2.93
N VAL A 204 -7.27 5.74 -2.03
CA VAL A 204 -7.77 4.36 -2.11
C VAL A 204 -8.61 4.14 -3.38
N ASP A 205 -9.45 5.11 -3.77
CA ASP A 205 -10.30 4.99 -4.96
C ASP A 205 -9.46 5.02 -6.26
N ILE A 206 -8.36 5.76 -6.27
CA ILE A 206 -7.42 5.79 -7.40
C ILE A 206 -6.75 4.43 -7.57
N ILE A 207 -6.30 3.83 -6.45
CA ILE A 207 -5.62 2.53 -6.47
C ILE A 207 -6.61 1.40 -6.83
N GLU A 208 -7.84 1.44 -6.31
CA GLU A 208 -8.89 0.49 -6.71
C GLU A 208 -9.16 0.54 -8.22
N ALA A 209 -9.26 1.76 -8.80
CA ALA A 209 -9.42 1.91 -10.24
C ALA A 209 -8.22 1.36 -11.04
N CYS A 210 -7.00 1.49 -10.50
CA CYS A 210 -5.81 0.87 -11.10
C CYS A 210 -5.88 -0.65 -11.04
N TYR A 211 -6.34 -1.24 -9.94
CA TYR A 211 -6.51 -2.68 -9.81
C TYR A 211 -7.54 -3.23 -10.80
N ASP A 212 -8.68 -2.58 -10.92
CA ASP A 212 -9.69 -2.92 -11.92
C ASP A 212 -9.11 -2.92 -13.35
N GLN A 213 -8.27 -1.93 -13.66
CA GLN A 213 -7.63 -1.82 -14.98
C GLN A 213 -6.58 -2.92 -15.22
N LEU A 214 -5.86 -3.34 -14.18
CA LEU A 214 -4.84 -4.40 -14.22
C LEU A 214 -5.43 -5.82 -14.06
N GLY A 215 -6.73 -5.94 -13.75
CA GLY A 215 -7.40 -7.22 -13.53
C GLY A 215 -7.20 -7.82 -12.13
N TYR A 216 -6.75 -7.02 -11.16
CA TYR A 216 -6.64 -7.39 -9.74
C TYR A 216 -7.89 -6.95 -8.98
N ASN A 217 -9.04 -7.58 -9.23
CA ASN A 217 -10.29 -7.20 -8.57
C ASN A 217 -10.19 -7.39 -7.05
N PRO A 218 -10.41 -6.34 -6.23
CA PRO A 218 -10.39 -6.46 -4.78
C PRO A 218 -11.42 -7.46 -4.27
N VAL A 219 -11.02 -8.27 -3.28
CA VAL A 219 -11.91 -9.26 -2.65
C VAL A 219 -12.71 -8.67 -1.49
N TRP A 220 -12.24 -7.53 -0.94
CA TRP A 220 -12.87 -6.83 0.17
C TRP A 220 -12.43 -5.36 0.22
N ARG A 221 -13.24 -4.53 0.90
CA ARG A 221 -12.91 -3.15 1.26
C ARG A 221 -13.30 -2.92 2.71
N ILE A 222 -12.41 -2.31 3.51
CA ILE A 222 -12.68 -1.94 4.90
C ILE A 222 -13.74 -0.86 4.95
N THR A 223 -14.75 -1.01 5.82
CA THR A 223 -15.90 -0.13 5.97
C THR A 223 -16.21 0.19 7.43
N GLY A 224 -17.09 1.14 7.65
CA GLY A 224 -17.58 1.53 8.98
C GLY A 224 -16.67 2.53 9.69
N ASP A 225 -17.29 3.45 10.44
CA ASP A 225 -16.56 4.50 11.15
C ASP A 225 -15.72 3.91 12.29
N GLY A 226 -14.50 4.46 12.46
CA GLY A 226 -13.54 3.97 13.44
C GLY A 226 -12.78 2.70 13.02
N ASN A 227 -13.08 2.10 11.87
CA ASN A 227 -12.35 0.97 11.34
C ASN A 227 -11.34 1.47 10.30
N TYR A 228 -10.07 1.42 10.62
CA TYR A 228 -8.97 1.85 9.76
C TYR A 228 -7.98 0.72 9.55
N LEU A 229 -7.44 0.63 8.34
CA LEU A 229 -6.36 -0.26 7.93
C LEU A 229 -5.44 0.50 7.00
N GLU A 230 -4.15 0.45 7.23
CA GLU A 230 -3.12 0.92 6.31
C GLU A 230 -2.12 -0.22 6.05
N GLY A 231 -1.71 -0.37 4.79
CA GLY A 231 -1.00 -1.59 4.35
C GLY A 231 0.41 -1.75 4.90
N GLY A 232 1.03 -0.69 5.41
CA GLY A 232 2.31 -0.76 6.13
C GLY A 232 2.23 -1.56 7.44
N ASP A 233 1.03 -1.79 7.95
CA ASP A 233 0.78 -2.65 9.11
C ASP A 233 0.62 -4.15 8.77
N TYR A 234 0.65 -4.55 7.49
CA TYR A 234 0.46 -5.94 7.12
C TYR A 234 1.70 -6.56 6.48
N ILE A 235 2.16 -7.68 7.04
CA ILE A 235 3.30 -8.47 6.53
C ILE A 235 2.87 -9.94 6.42
N PRO A 236 2.78 -10.51 5.20
CA PRO A 236 2.51 -11.93 5.03
C PRO A 236 3.75 -12.77 5.39
N PHE A 237 3.56 -13.79 6.22
CA PHE A 237 4.63 -14.66 6.74
C PHE A 237 4.28 -16.15 6.57
N GLY A 238 4.23 -16.61 5.32
CA GLY A 238 3.85 -17.99 5.02
C GLY A 238 2.38 -18.29 5.34
N ASN A 239 2.14 -19.19 6.29
CA ASN A 239 0.78 -19.51 6.74
C ASN A 239 0.21 -18.50 7.75
N MET A 240 1.01 -17.51 8.13
CA MET A 240 0.62 -16.46 9.07
C MET A 240 0.52 -15.11 8.37
N GLY A 241 -0.43 -14.27 8.79
CA GLY A 241 -0.45 -12.85 8.53
C GLY A 241 -0.09 -12.11 9.81
N ILE A 242 0.94 -11.27 9.79
CA ILE A 242 1.34 -10.41 10.92
C ILE A 242 0.75 -9.03 10.66
N ILE A 243 0.00 -8.48 11.62
CA ILE A 243 -0.70 -7.21 11.45
C ILE A 243 -0.45 -6.31 12.67
N GLY A 244 0.07 -5.10 12.43
CA GLY A 244 0.15 -4.06 13.43
C GLY A 244 -1.24 -3.54 13.81
N CYS A 245 -1.47 -3.30 15.10
CA CYS A 245 -2.64 -2.64 15.64
C CYS A 245 -2.16 -1.47 16.51
N GLY A 246 -2.30 -0.24 16.03
CA GLY A 246 -1.66 0.90 16.67
C GLY A 246 -2.22 2.25 16.27
N LEU A 247 -1.37 3.09 15.68
CA LEU A 247 -1.75 4.45 15.28
C LEU A 247 -2.70 4.47 14.07
N ARG A 248 -2.43 3.62 13.08
CA ARG A 248 -3.08 3.67 11.76
C ARG A 248 -4.05 2.53 11.51
N THR A 249 -3.84 1.37 12.14
CA THR A 249 -4.72 0.20 11.98
C THR A 249 -5.43 -0.10 13.29
N THR A 250 -6.73 -0.37 13.20
CA THR A 250 -7.59 -0.64 14.35
C THR A 250 -8.00 -2.12 14.41
N PHE A 251 -8.24 -2.63 15.62
CA PHE A 251 -8.69 -4.01 15.82
C PHE A 251 -9.99 -4.31 15.07
N GLY A 252 -10.94 -3.35 15.02
CA GLY A 252 -12.21 -3.55 14.29
C GLY A 252 -12.05 -3.79 12.79
N ALA A 253 -11.03 -3.19 12.15
CA ALA A 253 -10.72 -3.48 10.74
C ALA A 253 -10.13 -4.89 10.58
N ILE A 254 -9.25 -5.32 11.49
CA ILE A 254 -8.68 -6.67 11.49
C ILE A 254 -9.78 -7.71 11.73
N GLU A 255 -10.69 -7.45 12.66
CA GLU A 255 -11.84 -8.30 12.96
C GLU A 255 -12.78 -8.45 11.75
N GLN A 256 -13.05 -7.36 11.00
CA GLN A 256 -13.79 -7.44 9.74
C GLN A 256 -13.14 -8.44 8.76
N MET A 257 -11.84 -8.35 8.55
CA MET A 257 -11.13 -9.24 7.63
C MET A 257 -11.19 -10.69 8.07
N MET A 258 -11.08 -10.97 9.36
CA MET A 258 -11.21 -12.32 9.92
C MET A 258 -12.64 -12.85 9.76
N ASN A 259 -13.66 -12.04 10.09
CA ASN A 259 -15.06 -12.43 10.00
C ASN A 259 -15.52 -12.71 8.56
N HIS A 260 -14.99 -11.97 7.59
CA HIS A 260 -15.25 -12.20 6.16
C HIS A 260 -14.33 -13.25 5.53
N ASN A 261 -13.35 -13.78 6.30
CA ASN A 261 -12.40 -14.80 5.85
C ASN A 261 -11.63 -14.41 4.57
N VAL A 262 -11.25 -13.14 4.46
CA VAL A 262 -10.58 -12.59 3.27
C VAL A 262 -9.06 -12.55 3.37
N MET A 263 -8.49 -12.97 4.49
CA MET A 263 -7.04 -12.94 4.72
C MET A 263 -6.30 -14.14 4.15
N GLY A 264 -6.93 -15.32 4.06
CA GLY A 264 -6.36 -16.52 3.46
C GLY A 264 -5.23 -17.19 4.25
N HIS A 265 -4.84 -16.67 5.41
CA HIS A 265 -3.89 -17.29 6.35
C HIS A 265 -4.62 -18.18 7.35
N ASP A 266 -3.92 -19.20 7.87
CA ASP A 266 -4.46 -20.07 8.92
C ASP A 266 -4.30 -19.44 10.31
N THR A 267 -3.35 -18.52 10.45
CA THR A 267 -3.03 -17.83 11.70
C THR A 267 -2.86 -16.35 11.44
N ILE A 268 -3.44 -15.54 12.31
CA ILE A 268 -3.28 -14.07 12.31
C ILE A 268 -2.61 -13.68 13.62
N ILE A 269 -1.50 -12.96 13.51
CA ILE A 269 -0.77 -12.40 14.62
C ILE A 269 -1.02 -10.91 14.65
N ILE A 270 -1.67 -10.42 15.67
CA ILE A 270 -1.91 -8.98 15.88
C ILE A 270 -0.82 -8.47 16.80
N VAL A 271 -0.01 -7.53 16.33
CA VAL A 271 1.04 -6.86 17.10
C VAL A 271 0.48 -5.57 17.68
N ASN A 272 0.34 -5.52 19.00
CA ASN A 272 -0.23 -4.37 19.70
C ASN A 272 0.86 -3.30 19.92
N ASP A 273 0.73 -2.15 19.26
CA ASP A 273 1.58 -0.98 19.48
C ASP A 273 0.86 0.05 20.37
N HIS A 274 1.33 0.20 21.60
CA HIS A 274 0.78 1.14 22.58
C HIS A 274 1.38 2.54 22.47
N TRP A 275 2.55 2.68 21.85
CA TRP A 275 3.23 3.98 21.71
C TRP A 275 2.53 4.90 20.71
N LYS A 276 2.02 4.35 19.60
CA LYS A 276 1.27 5.09 18.58
C LYS A 276 2.00 6.35 18.08
N ASN A 277 3.27 6.22 17.78
CA ASN A 277 4.12 7.34 17.38
C ASN A 277 4.16 7.52 15.86
N GLN A 278 4.19 8.78 15.39
CA GLN A 278 4.21 9.09 13.96
C GLN A 278 5.46 8.56 13.24
N TYR A 279 6.64 8.58 13.87
CA TYR A 279 7.89 8.05 13.28
C TYR A 279 7.89 6.52 13.15
N GLN A 280 7.06 5.84 13.91
CA GLN A 280 6.86 4.38 13.85
C GLN A 280 5.38 4.07 13.70
N MET A 281 4.75 4.73 12.71
CA MET A 281 3.30 4.70 12.56
C MET A 281 2.75 3.36 12.10
N HIS A 282 3.55 2.57 11.38
CA HIS A 282 3.23 1.26 10.84
C HIS A 282 4.24 0.20 11.29
N LEU A 283 3.81 -1.05 11.24
CA LEU A 283 4.64 -2.21 11.57
C LEU A 283 5.96 -2.22 10.77
N ASP A 284 5.92 -1.93 9.47
CA ASP A 284 7.05 -1.96 8.56
C ASP A 284 8.11 -0.86 8.80
N THR A 285 7.83 0.11 9.67
CA THR A 285 8.80 1.13 10.07
C THR A 285 9.68 0.70 11.23
N TYR A 286 9.26 -0.30 12.02
CA TYR A 286 10.02 -0.78 13.17
C TYR A 286 10.28 -2.29 13.19
N PHE A 287 9.58 -3.05 12.35
CA PHE A 287 9.75 -4.49 12.15
C PHE A 287 9.64 -4.82 10.67
N ASN A 288 10.49 -5.74 10.17
CA ASN A 288 10.35 -6.25 8.81
C ASN A 288 10.97 -7.64 8.67
N VAL A 289 10.66 -8.32 7.57
CA VAL A 289 11.03 -9.71 7.32
C VAL A 289 12.02 -9.79 6.16
N ILE A 290 13.19 -10.38 6.43
CA ILE A 290 14.22 -10.65 5.41
C ILE A 290 14.00 -12.03 4.81
N ASP A 291 13.76 -13.05 5.67
CA ASP A 291 13.54 -14.44 5.29
C ASP A 291 12.67 -15.14 6.36
N HIS A 292 12.30 -16.39 6.12
CA HIS A 292 11.48 -17.19 7.04
C HIS A 292 12.08 -17.34 8.45
N ASP A 293 13.40 -17.20 8.59
CA ASP A 293 14.16 -17.35 9.84
C ASP A 293 14.94 -16.08 10.25
N LEU A 294 14.78 -14.98 9.52
CA LEU A 294 15.55 -13.75 9.72
C LEU A 294 14.67 -12.50 9.58
N VAL A 295 14.62 -11.73 10.65
CA VAL A 295 13.80 -10.51 10.75
C VAL A 295 14.60 -9.34 11.32
N THR A 296 14.10 -8.11 11.17
CA THR A 296 14.66 -6.92 11.80
C THR A 296 13.70 -6.36 12.83
N LEU A 297 14.22 -5.73 13.88
CA LEU A 297 13.44 -5.02 14.89
C LEU A 297 14.21 -3.78 15.35
N CYS A 298 13.53 -2.63 15.38
CA CYS A 298 14.11 -1.36 15.79
C CYS A 298 14.59 -1.41 17.24
N PHE A 299 15.68 -0.71 17.56
CA PHE A 299 16.37 -0.75 18.86
C PHE A 299 15.42 -0.53 20.05
N ASN A 300 14.55 0.48 20.00
CA ASN A 300 13.63 0.80 21.09
C ASN A 300 12.61 -0.33 21.35
N ARG A 301 12.11 -0.98 20.29
CA ARG A 301 11.21 -2.14 20.39
C ARG A 301 11.95 -3.41 20.83
N TYR A 302 13.19 -3.59 20.37
CA TYR A 302 14.04 -4.72 20.74
C TYR A 302 14.49 -4.68 22.21
N ASP A 303 14.84 -3.50 22.72
CA ASP A 303 15.40 -3.27 24.07
C ASP A 303 14.31 -3.14 25.16
N ALA A 304 13.05 -2.90 24.78
CA ALA A 304 11.92 -2.81 25.69
C ALA A 304 11.74 -4.12 26.49
N LYS A 305 11.59 -4.04 27.82
CA LYS A 305 11.66 -5.21 28.71
C LYS A 305 10.31 -5.68 29.24
N ASN A 306 9.35 -4.79 29.36
CA ASN A 306 8.06 -5.08 29.96
C ASN A 306 7.00 -4.03 29.60
N ALA A 307 5.75 -4.28 29.94
CA ALA A 307 4.60 -3.46 29.56
C ALA A 307 4.58 -2.04 30.20
N ASN A 308 5.51 -1.70 31.09
CA ASN A 308 5.65 -0.32 31.58
C ASN A 308 6.43 0.57 30.59
N ASP A 309 7.10 -0.03 29.62
CA ASP A 309 7.76 0.69 28.53
C ASP A 309 6.79 0.81 27.36
N VAL A 310 6.50 2.01 26.90
CA VAL A 310 5.60 2.30 25.76
C VAL A 310 6.04 1.63 24.46
N ASN A 311 7.32 1.30 24.35
CA ASN A 311 7.90 0.60 23.19
C ASN A 311 7.68 -0.92 23.23
N PHE A 312 7.20 -1.47 24.35
CA PHE A 312 6.99 -2.89 24.51
C PHE A 312 5.83 -3.37 23.66
N LEU A 313 6.11 -4.32 22.79
CA LEU A 313 5.11 -4.90 21.89
C LEU A 313 4.60 -6.22 22.44
N THR A 314 3.30 -6.41 22.42
CA THR A 314 2.64 -7.67 22.71
C THR A 314 1.89 -8.18 21.48
N ILE A 315 1.54 -9.48 21.50
CA ILE A 315 0.73 -10.06 20.46
C ILE A 315 -0.57 -10.65 20.98
N GLN A 316 -1.53 -10.77 20.06
CA GLN A 316 -2.67 -11.66 20.14
C GLN A 316 -2.62 -12.58 18.92
N MET A 317 -2.85 -13.89 19.13
CA MET A 317 -2.90 -14.86 18.06
C MET A 317 -4.33 -15.34 17.85
N PHE A 318 -4.76 -15.30 16.60
CA PHE A 318 -6.01 -15.91 16.15
C PHE A 318 -5.72 -17.01 15.16
N ALA A 319 -6.27 -18.19 15.37
CA ALA A 319 -6.06 -19.33 14.48
C ALA A 319 -7.41 -19.93 14.05
N ARG A 320 -7.41 -20.57 12.89
CA ARG A 320 -8.54 -21.36 12.39
C ARG A 320 -8.13 -22.82 12.21
N LYS A 321 -9.08 -23.72 12.39
CA LYS A 321 -8.88 -25.14 12.07
C LYS A 321 -8.89 -25.32 10.54
N PRO A 322 -8.16 -26.29 9.99
CA PRO A 322 -8.22 -26.63 8.57
C PRO A 322 -9.69 -26.77 8.10
N GLY A 323 -10.04 -26.08 7.02
CA GLY A 323 -11.40 -26.08 6.47
C GLY A 323 -12.42 -25.18 7.19
N SER A 324 -12.08 -24.60 8.33
CA SER A 324 -12.92 -23.60 9.02
C SER A 324 -12.74 -22.23 8.40
N LYS A 325 -13.82 -21.44 8.40
CA LYS A 325 -13.79 -20.02 8.05
C LYS A 325 -13.69 -19.10 9.27
N SER A 326 -13.81 -19.64 10.48
CA SER A 326 -13.83 -18.87 11.72
C SER A 326 -12.49 -18.93 12.43
N TYR A 327 -11.99 -17.77 12.83
CA TYR A 327 -10.80 -17.62 13.66
C TYR A 327 -11.20 -17.64 15.15
N HIS A 328 -10.31 -18.19 15.98
CA HIS A 328 -10.48 -18.21 17.43
C HIS A 328 -9.20 -17.73 18.08
N GLU A 329 -9.30 -16.91 19.12
CA GLU A 329 -8.18 -16.45 19.92
C GLU A 329 -7.47 -17.63 20.58
N VAL A 330 -6.15 -17.70 20.47
CA VAL A 330 -5.31 -18.70 21.12
C VAL A 330 -4.79 -18.12 22.43
N MET A 331 -5.47 -18.40 23.53
CA MET A 331 -5.22 -17.78 24.83
C MET A 331 -3.78 -17.88 25.34
N ALA A 332 -3.02 -18.92 24.93
CA ALA A 332 -1.61 -19.06 25.28
C ALA A 332 -0.71 -17.95 24.71
N TYR A 333 -1.19 -17.23 23.70
CA TYR A 333 -0.49 -16.13 23.04
C TYR A 333 -1.12 -14.75 23.30
N LYS A 334 -2.09 -14.67 24.19
CA LYS A 334 -2.65 -13.40 24.59
C LYS A 334 -1.61 -12.61 25.42
N ASP A 335 -1.34 -11.40 24.99
CA ASP A 335 -0.37 -10.47 25.58
C ASP A 335 1.08 -11.02 25.67
N LYS A 336 1.40 -12.03 24.84
CA LYS A 336 2.78 -12.55 24.76
C LYS A 336 3.71 -11.49 24.17
N PRO A 337 4.94 -11.30 24.70
CA PRO A 337 5.91 -10.38 24.12
C PRO A 337 6.25 -10.73 22.67
N PHE A 338 6.16 -9.75 21.76
CA PHE A 338 6.40 -9.96 20.33
C PHE A 338 7.79 -10.51 20.04
N LYS A 339 8.81 -9.98 20.70
CA LYS A 339 10.21 -10.45 20.57
C LYS A 339 10.35 -11.93 20.96
N GLU A 340 9.72 -12.35 22.06
CA GLU A 340 9.76 -13.74 22.50
C GLU A 340 9.03 -14.66 21.50
N PHE A 341 7.92 -14.21 20.97
CA PHE A 341 7.19 -14.91 19.92
C PHE A 341 8.05 -15.13 18.66
N LEU A 342 8.79 -14.10 18.21
CA LEU A 342 9.69 -14.23 17.06
C LEU A 342 10.81 -15.26 17.32
N VAL A 343 11.37 -15.27 18.53
CA VAL A 343 12.38 -16.27 18.93
C VAL A 343 11.78 -17.69 18.97
N GLU A 344 10.56 -17.83 19.48
CA GLU A 344 9.84 -19.13 19.50
C GLU A 344 9.55 -19.64 18.09
N LEU A 345 9.31 -18.75 17.12
CA LEU A 345 9.19 -19.11 15.70
C LEU A 345 10.52 -19.56 15.07
N GLY A 346 11.63 -19.44 15.80
CA GLY A 346 12.98 -19.75 15.30
C GLY A 346 13.63 -18.60 14.53
N CYS A 347 13.07 -17.39 14.59
CA CYS A 347 13.63 -16.24 13.89
C CYS A 347 14.86 -15.69 14.63
N LYS A 348 15.93 -15.46 13.88
CA LYS A 348 17.01 -14.57 14.30
C LYS A 348 16.58 -13.14 14.09
N ILE A 349 16.78 -12.28 15.10
CA ILE A 349 16.38 -10.88 15.05
C ILE A 349 17.63 -10.02 14.89
N ILE A 350 17.73 -9.27 13.80
CA ILE A 350 18.72 -8.20 13.65
C ILE A 350 18.14 -6.95 14.34
N ARG A 351 18.82 -6.50 15.38
CA ARG A 351 18.51 -5.24 16.04
C ARG A 351 19.02 -4.08 15.17
N ILE A 352 18.13 -3.19 14.79
CA ILE A 352 18.47 -1.97 14.05
C ILE A 352 18.76 -0.86 15.04
N ASP A 353 19.98 -0.30 15.00
CA ASP A 353 20.40 0.78 15.88
C ASP A 353 19.69 2.10 15.54
N LYS A 354 19.71 3.05 16.51
CA LYS A 354 18.99 4.33 16.35
C LYS A 354 19.39 5.08 15.09
N ALA A 355 20.69 5.18 14.81
CA ALA A 355 21.17 5.92 13.64
C ALA A 355 20.66 5.33 12.31
N ASP A 356 20.60 4.00 12.22
CA ASP A 356 20.06 3.32 11.03
C ASP A 356 18.52 3.39 11.00
N ALA A 357 17.87 3.33 12.17
CA ALA A 357 16.41 3.46 12.27
C ALA A 357 15.93 4.86 11.86
N ASP A 358 16.66 5.91 12.23
CA ASP A 358 16.39 7.29 11.82
C ASP A 358 16.52 7.48 10.28
N HIS A 359 17.19 6.54 9.57
CA HIS A 359 17.27 6.47 8.11
C HIS A 359 16.42 5.32 7.52
N TYR A 360 15.37 4.93 8.23
CA TYR A 360 14.37 3.93 7.78
C TYR A 360 14.95 2.56 7.38
N ALA A 361 16.01 2.09 8.05
CA ALA A 361 16.65 0.81 7.76
C ALA A 361 15.70 -0.40 7.90
N ASN A 362 14.63 -0.32 8.70
CA ASN A 362 13.59 -1.37 8.78
C ASN A 362 12.63 -1.37 7.56
N ASN A 363 12.52 -0.25 6.85
CA ASN A 363 11.55 -0.07 5.77
C ASN A 363 12.14 -0.50 4.41
N PHE A 364 12.80 -1.66 4.36
CA PHE A 364 13.33 -2.28 3.14
C PHE A 364 12.26 -3.14 2.45
N LEU A 365 12.40 -3.31 1.14
CA LEU A 365 11.63 -4.29 0.37
C LEU A 365 12.40 -5.59 0.24
N ALA A 366 11.87 -6.71 0.74
CA ALA A 366 12.39 -8.02 0.40
C ALA A 366 11.93 -8.41 -1.01
N ILE A 367 12.88 -8.54 -1.95
CA ILE A 367 12.57 -8.91 -3.33
C ILE A 367 12.72 -10.41 -3.59
N ASP A 368 13.45 -11.11 -2.72
CA ASP A 368 13.57 -12.58 -2.66
C ASP A 368 14.10 -12.97 -1.27
N GLY A 369 14.17 -14.26 -0.96
CA GLY A 369 14.78 -14.73 0.29
C GLY A 369 16.22 -14.23 0.46
N ARG A 370 16.50 -13.52 1.56
CA ARG A 370 17.79 -12.86 1.88
C ARG A 370 18.29 -11.87 0.81
N HIS A 371 17.41 -11.40 -0.07
CA HIS A 371 17.71 -10.35 -1.03
C HIS A 371 16.75 -9.18 -0.83
N ILE A 372 17.28 -8.05 -0.37
CA ILE A 372 16.48 -6.87 0.00
C ILE A 372 16.97 -5.62 -0.74
N MET A 373 16.05 -4.69 -0.96
CA MET A 373 16.33 -3.32 -1.37
C MET A 373 16.11 -2.40 -0.17
N SER A 374 17.16 -1.76 0.31
CA SER A 374 17.16 -0.90 1.50
C SER A 374 17.70 0.47 1.16
N VAL A 375 17.33 1.47 1.95
CA VAL A 375 17.84 2.84 1.81
C VAL A 375 19.37 2.85 1.93
N ALA A 376 20.03 3.57 1.03
CA ALA A 376 21.46 3.83 1.11
C ALA A 376 21.82 4.66 2.37
N PHE A 377 23.13 4.84 2.63
CA PHE A 377 23.67 5.64 3.72
C PHE A 377 23.47 5.05 5.14
N GLN A 378 23.27 3.75 5.24
CA GLN A 378 23.24 3.04 6.50
C GLN A 378 24.65 2.87 7.11
N SER A 379 24.73 2.53 8.40
CA SER A 379 25.99 2.36 9.10
C SER A 379 26.81 1.18 8.56
N LYS A 380 28.13 1.29 8.59
CA LYS A 380 29.05 0.17 8.27
C LYS A 380 28.80 -1.06 9.17
N GLN A 381 28.32 -0.84 10.37
CA GLN A 381 27.97 -1.93 11.28
C GLN A 381 26.75 -2.71 10.76
N LEU A 382 25.73 -2.03 10.27
CA LEU A 382 24.54 -2.70 9.69
C LEU A 382 24.89 -3.42 8.38
N GLU A 383 25.67 -2.78 7.50
CA GLU A 383 26.19 -3.43 6.28
C GLU A 383 26.91 -4.75 6.60
N LYS A 384 27.81 -4.72 7.60
CA LYS A 384 28.55 -5.89 8.09
C LYS A 384 27.58 -6.95 8.66
N THR A 385 26.63 -6.54 9.46
CA THR A 385 25.64 -7.45 10.07
C THR A 385 24.80 -8.16 8.99
N TYR A 386 24.34 -7.45 7.97
CA TYR A 386 23.63 -8.06 6.85
C TYR A 386 24.51 -9.10 6.12
N LYS A 387 25.75 -8.73 5.81
CA LYS A 387 26.69 -9.64 5.16
C LYS A 387 26.97 -10.91 5.97
N GLU A 388 27.18 -10.78 7.29
CA GLU A 388 27.41 -11.90 8.20
C GLU A 388 26.18 -12.85 8.31
N ASN A 389 24.99 -12.33 8.01
CA ASN A 389 23.75 -13.11 7.97
C ASN A 389 23.37 -13.58 6.56
N GLY A 390 24.28 -13.42 5.57
CA GLY A 390 24.07 -13.86 4.20
C GLY A 390 22.99 -13.06 3.46
N VAL A 391 22.73 -11.80 3.88
CA VAL A 391 21.76 -10.91 3.23
C VAL A 391 22.45 -10.17 2.10
N ASN A 392 21.90 -10.29 0.90
CA ASN A 392 22.26 -9.47 -0.26
C ASN A 392 21.43 -8.19 -0.21
N VAL A 393 22.11 -7.03 -0.16
CA VAL A 393 21.44 -5.73 -0.07
C VAL A 393 21.76 -4.91 -1.31
N GLU A 394 20.72 -4.48 -2.01
CA GLU A 394 20.81 -3.42 -2.99
C GLU A 394 20.44 -2.09 -2.32
N TRP A 395 21.41 -1.17 -2.30
CA TRP A 395 21.23 0.13 -1.65
C TRP A 395 20.56 1.12 -2.61
N VAL A 396 19.39 1.60 -2.22
CA VAL A 396 18.57 2.53 -2.99
C VAL A 396 18.81 3.95 -2.48
N PRO A 397 19.25 4.89 -3.32
CA PRO A 397 19.40 6.28 -2.91
C PRO A 397 18.02 6.96 -2.86
N LEU A 398 17.48 7.14 -1.66
CA LEU A 398 16.18 7.73 -1.37
C LEU A 398 16.31 8.90 -0.38
N GLU A 399 17.36 9.72 -0.53
CA GLU A 399 17.74 10.75 0.44
C GLU A 399 16.63 11.80 0.63
N ASN A 400 15.94 12.18 -0.45
CA ASN A 400 14.82 13.11 -0.39
C ASN A 400 13.52 12.39 0.02
N LEU A 401 13.24 11.24 -0.56
CA LEU A 401 11.97 10.53 -0.39
C LEU A 401 11.72 10.05 1.03
N ILE A 402 12.78 9.75 1.82
CA ILE A 402 12.63 9.35 3.22
C ILE A 402 12.06 10.48 4.09
N GLY A 403 12.14 11.73 3.66
CA GLY A 403 11.53 12.88 4.34
C GLY A 403 9.99 12.80 4.46
N GLY A 404 9.35 11.81 3.84
CA GLY A 404 7.91 11.57 3.94
C GLY A 404 7.49 10.53 4.98
N TYR A 405 8.33 10.17 5.96
CA TYR A 405 8.08 9.15 6.98
C TYR A 405 8.04 7.70 6.45
N GLY A 406 8.75 7.38 5.38
CA GLY A 406 8.80 6.03 4.83
C GLY A 406 9.91 5.85 3.80
N ALA A 407 10.13 4.61 3.37
CA ALA A 407 11.21 4.27 2.46
C ALA A 407 10.80 3.20 1.43
N ALA A 408 11.71 2.32 1.04
CA ALA A 408 11.56 1.38 -0.07
C ALA A 408 10.32 0.47 0.05
N HIS A 409 9.97 -0.02 1.26
CA HIS A 409 8.78 -0.85 1.47
C HIS A 409 7.50 -0.04 1.29
N CYS A 410 7.41 1.13 1.93
CA CYS A 410 6.23 1.99 1.88
C CYS A 410 5.91 2.47 0.45
N MET A 411 6.92 2.64 -0.41
CA MET A 411 6.74 3.12 -1.80
C MET A 411 6.27 2.03 -2.77
N THR A 412 6.11 0.78 -2.30
CA THR A 412 5.82 -0.37 -3.17
C THR A 412 4.59 -1.12 -2.71
N GLN A 413 3.69 -1.43 -3.66
CA GLN A 413 2.66 -2.42 -3.43
C GLN A 413 2.92 -3.65 -4.28
N VAL A 414 3.31 -4.74 -3.62
CA VAL A 414 3.61 -6.00 -4.30
C VAL A 414 2.31 -6.73 -4.60
N LEU A 415 1.98 -6.82 -5.88
CA LEU A 415 0.74 -7.45 -6.36
C LEU A 415 0.90 -8.96 -6.55
N ARG A 416 2.10 -9.41 -6.91
CA ARG A 416 2.39 -10.82 -7.16
C ARG A 416 3.78 -11.20 -6.69
N ARG A 417 3.86 -12.35 -6.02
CA ARG A 417 5.11 -13.02 -5.63
C ARG A 417 5.10 -14.48 -6.11
N ASN A 418 6.26 -15.13 -6.13
CA ASN A 418 6.32 -16.58 -6.31
C ASN A 418 5.53 -17.31 -5.20
N MET A 419 5.02 -18.50 -5.53
CA MET A 419 4.34 -19.33 -4.53
C MET A 419 5.27 -19.65 -3.37
N TYR A 420 4.74 -19.55 -2.15
CA TYR A 420 5.39 -20.02 -0.95
C TYR A 420 5.18 -21.54 -0.83
N ASN A 421 6.26 -22.29 -0.98
CA ASN A 421 6.26 -23.74 -0.72
C ASN A 421 6.90 -23.96 0.67
N LYS A 422 6.08 -24.37 1.65
CA LYS A 422 6.61 -24.76 2.95
C LYS A 422 7.54 -25.95 2.73
N LYS A 423 8.85 -25.75 2.95
CA LYS A 423 9.84 -26.84 2.97
C LYS A 423 9.64 -27.71 4.19
#